data_df7d25d4d04bf97fd1c1e2a7aff73315
#
_entry.id   df7d25d4d04bf97fd1c1e2a7aff73315
#
_cell.length_a   1.000
_cell.length_b   1.000
_cell.length_c   1.000
_cell.angle_alpha   90.00
_cell.angle_beta   90.00
_cell.angle_gamma   90.00
#
_symmetry.space_group_name_H-M   'P 1'
#
loop_
_entity.id
_entity.type
_entity.pdbx_description
1 polymer ?
#
loop_
_entity_poly.entity_id
_entity_poly.type
_entity_poly.pdbx_seq_one_letter_code
_entity_poly.pdbx_strand_id
1 'polypeptide(L)'
;MRLPTLRPVPKSPPPEPLPSGAASPRRHLLRVPSIRDLREALRRNPGLKLVSLLLAFFLWFSINMSERNAERIVDLQATMRKVPIDLVVTSLPGDPVKVTLRGPRTILDGIDERRTRLAVDLTGVSPGDVRVELSADMVRPEIPRRLKVVQIEPARLRLRLERLVRRLVSVRADLAGMPALGYTVTESHVTPGQVEVSGPASKVDDLKEITTEPIDLRGLSETVERDVPLAWAGGFITLVPDHVRVMATLEEVIVSREFKGVEVHPLHDDVRAQITPARVDVTVRGPQRLLHNFRFPDGAVTFDAAGLAPGQHRVPVRVSLPPPLEVTGRQPEVLAVQVAPKGTR
;
A
#
# COMPACT_ATOMS: atom_id res chain seq x y z
N MET A 1 -12.07 -53.27 16.72
CA MET A 1 -10.75 -52.59 16.73
C MET A 1 -9.87 -53.38 17.70
N ARG A 2 -9.04 -54.30 17.17
CA ARG A 2 -8.29 -55.30 17.96
C ARG A 2 -6.81 -54.87 18.01
N LEU A 3 -6.29 -54.71 19.21
CA LEU A 3 -4.87 -54.50 19.50
C LEU A 3 -4.06 -55.76 19.22
N PRO A 4 -2.84 -55.67 18.65
CA PRO A 4 -1.97 -56.85 18.50
C PRO A 4 -1.23 -57.15 19.80
N THR A 5 -1.27 -58.39 20.17
CA THR A 5 -0.66 -59.05 21.31
C THR A 5 0.87 -59.10 21.19
N LEU A 6 1.57 -58.70 22.25
CA LEU A 6 3.01 -58.87 22.45
C LEU A 6 3.35 -60.35 22.63
N ARG A 7 4.33 -60.86 21.84
CA ARG A 7 4.95 -62.16 22.00
C ARG A 7 5.99 -62.09 23.11
N PRO A 8 6.12 -63.08 23.97
CA PRO A 8 7.14 -63.11 25.01
C PRO A 8 8.52 -63.50 24.49
N VAL A 9 9.53 -62.84 25.07
CA VAL A 9 10.99 -63.05 24.83
C VAL A 9 11.39 -64.40 25.45
N PRO A 10 12.18 -65.26 24.77
CA PRO A 10 12.69 -66.50 25.35
C PRO A 10 13.81 -66.22 26.33
N LYS A 11 13.76 -66.90 27.47
CA LYS A 11 14.78 -66.89 28.54
C LYS A 11 16.08 -67.52 28.05
N SER A 12 17.21 -66.84 28.26
CA SER A 12 18.57 -67.32 28.06
C SER A 12 18.90 -68.45 29.04
N PRO A 13 19.67 -69.47 28.62
CA PRO A 13 20.15 -70.52 29.51
C PRO A 13 21.26 -70.04 30.48
N PRO A 14 21.45 -70.70 31.58
CA PRO A 14 22.42 -70.31 32.61
C PRO A 14 23.87 -70.54 32.14
N PRO A 15 24.86 -69.77 32.66
CA PRO A 15 26.24 -69.83 32.23
C PRO A 15 26.95 -71.13 32.80
N GLU A 16 27.73 -71.78 31.91
CA GLU A 16 28.59 -72.88 32.29
C GLU A 16 29.76 -72.35 33.10
N PRO A 17 30.29 -73.21 34.02
CA PRO A 17 31.43 -72.80 34.86
C PRO A 17 32.74 -72.82 34.08
N LEU A 18 33.52 -71.72 34.25
CA LEU A 18 34.86 -71.54 33.67
C LEU A 18 35.87 -72.52 34.27
N PRO A 19 36.78 -73.07 33.44
CA PRO A 19 37.88 -73.86 33.94
C PRO A 19 38.94 -72.95 34.59
N SER A 20 39.34 -73.32 35.79
CA SER A 20 40.45 -72.75 36.53
C SER A 20 41.74 -73.09 35.84
N GLY A 21 42.35 -72.10 35.22
CA GLY A 21 43.73 -72.21 34.65
C GLY A 21 44.39 -70.86 34.69
N ALA A 22 45.09 -70.62 35.75
CA ALA A 22 45.85 -69.44 35.96
C ALA A 22 46.99 -69.28 34.90
N ALA A 23 46.81 -68.26 34.04
CA ALA A 23 47.93 -67.65 33.35
C ALA A 23 47.79 -66.14 33.44
N SER A 24 48.54 -65.53 34.29
CA SER A 24 48.64 -64.07 34.48
C SER A 24 49.08 -63.42 33.15
N PRO A 25 48.38 -62.41 32.67
CA PRO A 25 48.83 -61.63 31.53
C PRO A 25 50.02 -60.79 31.99
N ARG A 26 51.17 -61.09 31.40
CA ARG A 26 52.34 -60.21 31.48
C ARG A 26 51.98 -58.85 30.97
N ARG A 27 51.83 -57.88 31.88
CA ARG A 27 51.73 -56.45 31.57
C ARG A 27 53.07 -56.07 30.89
N HIS A 28 53.02 -55.89 29.56
CA HIS A 28 54.07 -55.17 28.87
C HIS A 28 53.99 -53.73 29.31
N LEU A 29 54.69 -53.37 30.37
CA LEU A 29 54.97 -51.99 30.70
C LEU A 29 55.68 -51.38 29.50
N LEU A 30 55.00 -50.49 28.78
CA LEU A 30 55.64 -49.62 27.80
C LEU A 30 56.79 -48.90 28.52
N ARG A 31 58.00 -49.40 28.33
CA ARG A 31 59.23 -48.80 28.86
C ARG A 31 59.36 -47.44 28.16
N VAL A 32 59.07 -46.35 28.88
CA VAL A 32 59.33 -45.00 28.39
C VAL A 32 60.81 -44.91 28.11
N PRO A 33 61.25 -44.67 26.87
CA PRO A 33 62.68 -44.66 26.54
C PRO A 33 63.35 -43.54 27.34
N SER A 34 64.45 -43.87 27.99
CA SER A 34 65.28 -42.93 28.72
C SER A 34 65.84 -41.87 27.74
N ILE A 35 66.06 -40.65 28.23
CA ILE A 35 66.68 -39.56 27.44
C ILE A 35 68.04 -40.02 26.81
N ARG A 36 68.74 -41.00 27.41
CA ARG A 36 69.98 -41.62 26.86
C ARG A 36 69.63 -42.46 25.65
N ASP A 37 68.62 -43.31 25.71
CA ASP A 37 68.19 -44.15 24.57
C ASP A 37 67.70 -43.27 23.38
N LEU A 38 67.12 -42.13 23.66
CA LEU A 38 66.73 -41.19 22.63
C LEU A 38 67.95 -40.55 21.94
N ARG A 39 69.03 -40.24 22.69
CA ARG A 39 70.27 -39.69 22.12
C ARG A 39 71.05 -40.74 21.29
N GLU A 40 71.04 -41.97 21.70
CA GLU A 40 71.71 -43.08 20.93
C GLU A 40 70.83 -43.37 19.68
N ALA A 41 69.54 -43.43 19.81
CA ALA A 41 68.64 -43.55 18.67
C ALA A 41 68.84 -42.43 17.68
N LEU A 42 69.08 -41.18 18.15
CA LEU A 42 69.30 -40.03 17.28
C LEU A 42 70.58 -40.08 16.48
N ARG A 43 71.67 -40.75 17.03
CA ARG A 43 72.93 -40.90 16.37
C ARG A 43 73.02 -42.08 15.40
N ARG A 44 72.09 -43.04 15.47
CA ARG A 44 72.09 -44.22 14.59
C ARG A 44 71.42 -43.83 13.24
N ASN A 45 72.16 -44.01 12.16
CA ASN A 45 71.77 -43.77 10.77
C ASN A 45 71.31 -42.31 10.48
N PRO A 46 72.18 -41.30 10.60
CA PRO A 46 71.82 -39.90 10.38
C PRO A 46 71.37 -39.63 8.95
N GLY A 47 71.87 -40.36 7.94
CA GLY A 47 71.47 -40.23 6.55
C GLY A 47 69.99 -40.59 6.28
N LEU A 48 69.52 -41.70 6.86
CA LEU A 48 68.14 -42.14 6.71
C LEU A 48 67.16 -41.17 7.39
N LYS A 49 67.58 -40.55 8.50
CA LYS A 49 66.77 -39.54 9.18
C LYS A 49 66.72 -38.23 8.41
N LEU A 50 67.83 -37.84 7.80
CA LEU A 50 67.83 -36.66 6.92
C LEU A 50 66.93 -36.88 5.73
N VAL A 51 66.98 -38.07 5.12
CA VAL A 51 66.07 -38.41 4.00
C VAL A 51 64.63 -38.41 4.42
N SER A 52 64.25 -39.01 5.58
CA SER A 52 62.88 -39.01 6.06
C SER A 52 62.40 -37.60 6.46
N LEU A 53 63.27 -36.75 7.03
CA LEU A 53 62.94 -35.34 7.33
C LEU A 53 62.72 -34.54 6.06
N LEU A 54 63.60 -34.72 5.05
CA LEU A 54 63.48 -34.10 3.75
C LEU A 54 62.20 -34.57 3.06
N LEU A 55 61.88 -35.86 3.12
CA LEU A 55 60.62 -36.38 2.54
C LEU A 55 59.39 -35.86 3.26
N ALA A 56 59.44 -35.83 4.58
CA ALA A 56 58.34 -35.22 5.39
C ALA A 56 58.20 -33.74 5.13
N PHE A 57 59.29 -32.99 5.02
CA PHE A 57 59.27 -31.57 4.67
C PHE A 57 58.71 -31.34 3.25
N PHE A 58 59.15 -32.15 2.29
CA PHE A 58 58.69 -32.09 0.92
C PHE A 58 57.17 -32.39 0.83
N LEU A 59 56.73 -33.44 1.55
CA LEU A 59 55.36 -33.83 1.60
C LEU A 59 54.50 -32.70 2.28
N TRP A 60 54.99 -32.19 3.41
CA TRP A 60 54.36 -31.05 4.10
C TRP A 60 54.33 -29.81 3.22
N PHE A 61 55.43 -29.50 2.55
CA PHE A 61 55.52 -28.37 1.63
C PHE A 61 54.59 -28.54 0.42
N SER A 62 54.54 -29.74 -0.17
CA SER A 62 53.65 -30.06 -1.29
C SER A 62 52.19 -29.94 -0.90
N ILE A 63 51.79 -30.39 0.30
CA ILE A 63 50.41 -30.29 0.80
C ILE A 63 50.08 -28.83 1.18
N ASN A 64 51.05 -28.12 1.76
CA ASN A 64 50.84 -26.75 2.22
C ASN A 64 50.92 -25.71 1.10
N MET A 65 51.66 -26.06 0.01
CA MET A 65 51.74 -25.24 -1.19
C MET A 65 50.57 -25.43 -2.15
N SER A 66 49.76 -26.47 -1.99
CA SER A 66 48.46 -26.53 -2.64
C SER A 66 47.62 -25.39 -2.09
N GLU A 67 47.60 -24.27 -2.82
CA GLU A 67 46.68 -23.15 -2.53
C GLU A 67 45.30 -23.75 -2.27
N ARG A 68 44.83 -23.65 -1.03
CA ARG A 68 43.51 -24.14 -0.64
C ARG A 68 42.48 -23.31 -1.40
N ASN A 69 42.09 -23.83 -2.56
CA ASN A 69 40.97 -23.28 -3.28
C ASN A 69 39.73 -23.38 -2.37
N ALA A 70 39.29 -22.28 -1.86
CA ALA A 70 38.08 -22.19 -1.09
C ALA A 70 36.87 -21.94 -2.05
N GLU A 71 35.72 -22.36 -1.60
CA GLU A 71 34.46 -22.03 -2.25
C GLU A 71 33.72 -21.02 -1.37
N ARG A 72 33.13 -20.01 -2.03
CA ARG A 72 32.28 -19.02 -1.38
C ARG A 72 31.02 -18.82 -2.21
N ILE A 73 29.86 -18.83 -1.54
CA ILE A 73 28.58 -18.49 -2.13
C ILE A 73 28.41 -17.00 -1.93
N VAL A 74 28.04 -16.31 -3.01
CA VAL A 74 27.81 -14.87 -3.05
C VAL A 74 26.41 -14.64 -3.59
N ASP A 75 25.61 -13.86 -2.88
CA ASP A 75 24.25 -13.51 -3.28
C ASP A 75 24.27 -12.26 -4.18
N LEU A 76 24.00 -12.43 -5.47
CA LEU A 76 24.05 -11.37 -6.46
C LEU A 76 22.65 -10.96 -6.92
N GLN A 77 22.40 -9.65 -6.96
CA GLN A 77 21.18 -9.13 -7.57
C GLN A 77 21.29 -9.12 -9.09
N ALA A 78 20.25 -9.63 -9.76
CA ALA A 78 20.14 -9.55 -11.20
C ALA A 78 19.73 -8.13 -11.62
N THR A 79 20.53 -7.52 -12.53
CA THR A 79 20.26 -6.21 -13.11
C THR A 79 20.04 -6.38 -14.61
N MET A 80 18.91 -5.90 -15.12
CA MET A 80 18.59 -5.96 -16.54
C MET A 80 19.34 -4.85 -17.28
N ARG A 81 19.94 -5.21 -18.42
CA ARG A 81 20.64 -4.25 -19.30
C ARG A 81 20.12 -4.35 -20.70
N LYS A 82 20.17 -3.23 -21.41
CA LYS A 82 19.75 -3.11 -22.80
C LYS A 82 18.33 -3.63 -23.04
N VAL A 83 17.41 -3.31 -22.12
CA VAL A 83 15.99 -3.56 -22.35
C VAL A 83 15.57 -2.76 -23.57
N PRO A 84 14.95 -3.40 -24.58
CA PRO A 84 14.41 -2.67 -25.74
C PRO A 84 13.45 -1.57 -25.29
N ILE A 85 13.47 -0.44 -25.99
CA ILE A 85 12.70 0.76 -25.61
C ILE A 85 11.18 0.57 -25.67
N ASP A 86 10.74 -0.43 -26.41
CA ASP A 86 9.36 -0.83 -26.58
C ASP A 86 8.90 -1.94 -25.63
N LEU A 87 9.78 -2.39 -24.73
CA LEU A 87 9.50 -3.46 -23.79
C LEU A 87 9.70 -3.02 -22.33
N VAL A 88 8.93 -3.63 -21.46
CA VAL A 88 9.07 -3.50 -20.00
C VAL A 88 9.10 -4.88 -19.35
N VAL A 89 9.98 -5.05 -18.39
CA VAL A 89 10.09 -6.29 -17.61
C VAL A 89 9.06 -6.23 -16.47
N THR A 90 8.03 -7.07 -16.53
CA THR A 90 6.94 -7.09 -15.53
C THR A 90 7.14 -8.09 -14.40
N SER A 91 8.06 -9.04 -14.57
CA SER A 91 8.43 -10.02 -13.54
C SER A 91 9.90 -9.86 -13.20
N LEU A 92 10.17 -9.22 -12.07
CA LEU A 92 11.52 -9.17 -11.52
C LEU A 92 11.71 -10.38 -10.58
N PRO A 93 12.87 -11.06 -10.64
CA PRO A 93 13.18 -12.11 -9.67
C PRO A 93 13.25 -11.46 -8.28
N GLY A 94 12.43 -11.95 -7.35
CA GLY A 94 12.41 -11.47 -5.96
C GLY A 94 13.63 -11.93 -5.16
N ASP A 95 14.21 -13.07 -5.54
CA ASP A 95 15.31 -13.70 -4.82
C ASP A 95 16.65 -13.39 -5.49
N PRO A 96 17.73 -13.18 -4.70
CA PRO A 96 19.07 -13.02 -5.23
C PRO A 96 19.56 -14.33 -5.88
N VAL A 97 20.37 -14.19 -6.92
CA VAL A 97 21.00 -15.32 -7.60
C VAL A 97 22.24 -15.72 -6.81
N LYS A 98 22.29 -16.98 -6.38
CA LYS A 98 23.45 -17.54 -5.69
C LYS A 98 24.54 -17.95 -6.67
N VAL A 99 25.69 -17.38 -6.52
CA VAL A 99 26.86 -17.69 -7.36
C VAL A 99 27.97 -18.30 -6.50
N THR A 100 28.33 -19.55 -6.79
CA THR A 100 29.42 -20.25 -6.11
C THR A 100 30.71 -19.95 -6.84
N LEU A 101 31.64 -19.28 -6.15
CA LEU A 101 32.95 -18.92 -6.64
C LEU A 101 33.99 -19.81 -5.98
N ARG A 102 34.99 -20.29 -6.77
CA ARG A 102 36.13 -21.06 -6.30
C ARG A 102 37.42 -20.34 -6.65
N GLY A 103 38.33 -20.25 -5.69
CA GLY A 103 39.65 -19.68 -5.88
C GLY A 103 40.42 -19.41 -4.59
N PRO A 104 41.52 -18.66 -4.66
CA PRO A 104 42.27 -18.25 -3.48
C PRO A 104 41.43 -17.47 -2.48
N ARG A 105 41.51 -17.86 -1.21
CA ARG A 105 40.68 -17.26 -0.15
C ARG A 105 40.83 -15.75 -0.04
N THR A 106 42.06 -15.25 -0.20
CA THR A 106 42.36 -13.81 -0.13
C THR A 106 41.63 -12.98 -1.18
N ILE A 107 41.36 -13.55 -2.37
CA ILE A 107 40.64 -12.88 -3.44
C ILE A 107 39.14 -13.04 -3.23
N LEU A 108 38.69 -14.20 -2.76
CA LEU A 108 37.26 -14.42 -2.44
C LEU A 108 36.78 -13.49 -1.35
N ASP A 109 37.60 -13.25 -0.31
CA ASP A 109 37.25 -12.36 0.81
C ASP A 109 37.17 -10.87 0.38
N GLY A 110 37.86 -10.53 -0.72
CA GLY A 110 37.82 -9.18 -1.30
C GLY A 110 36.62 -8.87 -2.19
N ILE A 111 35.70 -9.84 -2.43
CA ILE A 111 34.51 -9.60 -3.25
C ILE A 111 33.46 -8.87 -2.43
N ASP A 112 33.09 -7.68 -2.89
CA ASP A 112 32.00 -6.90 -2.33
C ASP A 112 30.68 -7.26 -3.02
N GLU A 113 29.80 -7.97 -2.31
CA GLU A 113 28.48 -8.40 -2.76
C GLU A 113 27.58 -7.23 -3.15
N ARG A 114 27.78 -6.07 -2.51
CA ARG A 114 26.97 -4.86 -2.79
C ARG A 114 27.33 -4.19 -4.12
N ARG A 115 28.57 -4.38 -4.57
CA ARG A 115 29.08 -3.82 -5.83
C ARG A 115 29.01 -4.81 -6.99
N THR A 116 28.96 -6.11 -6.67
CA THR A 116 28.91 -7.17 -7.67
C THR A 116 27.45 -7.46 -8.03
N ARG A 117 27.14 -7.45 -9.30
CA ARG A 117 25.78 -7.67 -9.82
C ARG A 117 25.84 -8.63 -11.01
N LEU A 118 24.73 -9.33 -11.23
CA LEU A 118 24.53 -10.15 -12.42
C LEU A 118 23.83 -9.32 -13.49
N ALA A 119 24.56 -8.96 -14.56
CA ALA A 119 24.04 -8.12 -15.65
C ALA A 119 23.44 -8.99 -16.75
N VAL A 120 22.13 -9.05 -16.82
CA VAL A 120 21.37 -9.79 -17.82
C VAL A 120 21.11 -8.89 -19.03
N ASP A 121 21.66 -9.27 -20.20
CA ASP A 121 21.47 -8.54 -21.45
C ASP A 121 20.19 -9.03 -22.15
N LEU A 122 19.27 -8.09 -22.43
CA LEU A 122 17.97 -8.36 -23.05
C LEU A 122 17.92 -7.87 -24.50
N THR A 123 19.08 -7.73 -25.17
CA THR A 123 19.13 -7.30 -26.57
C THR A 123 18.40 -8.30 -27.47
N GLY A 124 17.49 -7.80 -28.30
CA GLY A 124 16.79 -8.63 -29.31
C GLY A 124 15.76 -9.61 -28.75
N VAL A 125 15.37 -9.45 -27.49
CA VAL A 125 14.34 -10.28 -26.86
C VAL A 125 12.95 -9.82 -27.33
N SER A 126 12.06 -10.79 -27.62
CA SER A 126 10.66 -10.56 -27.99
C SER A 126 9.74 -10.52 -26.76
N PRO A 127 8.57 -9.86 -26.84
CA PRO A 127 7.58 -9.89 -25.76
C PRO A 127 7.13 -11.32 -25.43
N GLY A 128 6.89 -11.60 -24.15
CA GLY A 128 6.44 -12.90 -23.65
C GLY A 128 7.26 -13.41 -22.47
N ASP A 129 7.10 -14.69 -22.18
CA ASP A 129 7.87 -15.37 -21.15
C ASP A 129 9.23 -15.82 -21.71
N VAL A 130 10.28 -15.21 -21.22
CA VAL A 130 11.67 -15.44 -21.66
C VAL A 130 12.43 -16.17 -20.60
N ARG A 131 13.24 -17.16 -21.01
CA ARG A 131 14.17 -17.89 -20.15
C ARG A 131 15.58 -17.51 -20.55
N VAL A 132 16.27 -16.83 -19.66
CA VAL A 132 17.67 -16.43 -19.85
C VAL A 132 18.55 -17.41 -19.10
N GLU A 133 19.50 -18.03 -19.79
CA GLU A 133 20.55 -18.86 -19.15
C GLU A 133 21.59 -17.93 -18.53
N LEU A 134 21.85 -18.16 -17.24
CA LEU A 134 22.82 -17.35 -16.51
C LEU A 134 24.22 -17.94 -16.66
N SER A 135 25.19 -17.09 -16.99
CA SER A 135 26.56 -17.47 -17.23
C SER A 135 27.56 -16.57 -16.48
N ALA A 136 28.78 -17.05 -16.33
CA ALA A 136 29.79 -16.36 -15.55
C ALA A 136 30.21 -14.99 -16.11
N ASP A 137 30.10 -14.84 -17.42
CA ASP A 137 30.38 -13.60 -18.15
C ASP A 137 29.39 -12.46 -17.88
N MET A 138 28.24 -12.77 -17.27
CA MET A 138 27.23 -11.78 -16.89
C MET A 138 27.53 -11.08 -15.56
N VAL A 139 28.53 -11.58 -14.79
CA VAL A 139 28.89 -10.97 -13.49
C VAL A 139 29.66 -9.66 -13.73
N ARG A 140 29.24 -8.58 -13.07
CA ARG A 140 29.90 -7.26 -13.16
C ARG A 140 30.17 -6.68 -11.76
N PRO A 141 31.35 -6.10 -11.50
CA PRO A 141 32.53 -6.09 -12.37
C PRO A 141 33.03 -7.49 -12.73
N GLU A 142 33.85 -7.60 -13.77
CA GLU A 142 34.39 -8.90 -14.20
C GLU A 142 35.13 -9.58 -13.05
N ILE A 143 34.87 -10.88 -12.91
CA ILE A 143 35.50 -11.71 -11.90
C ILE A 143 36.99 -11.83 -12.21
N PRO A 144 37.88 -11.63 -11.22
CA PRO A 144 39.32 -11.83 -11.41
C PRO A 144 39.65 -13.21 -12.03
N ARG A 145 40.53 -13.28 -12.99
CA ARG A 145 40.87 -14.51 -13.73
C ARG A 145 41.27 -15.71 -12.85
N ARG A 146 41.67 -15.45 -11.59
CA ARG A 146 42.02 -16.48 -10.60
C ARG A 146 40.81 -17.09 -9.90
N LEU A 147 39.63 -16.50 -10.05
CA LEU A 147 38.37 -17.05 -9.56
C LEU A 147 37.62 -17.74 -10.69
N LYS A 148 36.97 -18.83 -10.37
CA LYS A 148 36.09 -19.55 -11.29
C LYS A 148 34.68 -19.61 -10.72
N VAL A 149 33.69 -19.34 -11.56
CA VAL A 149 32.31 -19.64 -11.23
C VAL A 149 32.12 -21.16 -11.39
N VAL A 150 31.68 -21.77 -10.31
CA VAL A 150 31.44 -23.22 -10.26
C VAL A 150 29.98 -23.52 -10.52
N GLN A 151 29.09 -22.68 -9.95
CA GLN A 151 27.66 -22.90 -10.00
C GLN A 151 26.92 -21.57 -9.90
N ILE A 152 25.80 -21.49 -10.59
CA ILE A 152 24.86 -20.36 -10.52
C ILE A 152 23.46 -20.94 -10.26
N GLU A 153 22.82 -20.49 -9.21
CA GLU A 153 21.48 -20.92 -8.80
C GLU A 153 20.51 -19.73 -8.66
N PRO A 154 19.42 -19.72 -9.41
CA PRO A 154 19.02 -20.67 -10.45
C PRO A 154 19.87 -20.53 -11.73
N ALA A 155 20.11 -21.61 -12.47
CA ALA A 155 20.85 -21.57 -13.74
C ALA A 155 20.09 -20.84 -14.86
N ARG A 156 18.78 -20.71 -14.72
CA ARG A 156 17.89 -20.02 -15.68
C ARG A 156 16.97 -19.06 -14.96
N LEU A 157 16.94 -17.82 -15.43
CA LEU A 157 16.04 -16.79 -14.95
C LEU A 157 14.81 -16.73 -15.86
N ARG A 158 13.64 -16.76 -15.26
CA ARG A 158 12.38 -16.54 -15.97
C ARG A 158 12.01 -15.09 -15.86
N LEU A 159 11.84 -14.42 -16.99
CA LEU A 159 11.43 -13.03 -17.09
C LEU A 159 10.19 -12.93 -17.95
N ARG A 160 9.27 -12.08 -17.57
CA ARG A 160 8.14 -11.73 -18.40
C ARG A 160 8.35 -10.32 -18.94
N LEU A 161 8.35 -10.20 -20.25
CA LEU A 161 8.46 -8.93 -20.95
C LEU A 161 7.15 -8.65 -21.67
N GLU A 162 6.65 -7.45 -21.49
CA GLU A 162 5.45 -6.97 -22.15
C GLU A 162 5.76 -5.74 -23.01
N ARG A 163 4.92 -5.48 -24.00
CA ARG A 163 5.03 -4.25 -24.77
C ARG A 163 4.76 -3.04 -23.89
N LEU A 164 5.64 -2.06 -23.98
CA LEU A 164 5.41 -0.74 -23.41
C LEU A 164 4.42 0.00 -24.31
N VAL A 165 3.23 0.27 -23.83
CA VAL A 165 2.22 1.05 -24.52
C VAL A 165 2.02 2.40 -23.85
N ARG A 166 1.59 3.39 -24.63
CA ARG A 166 1.23 4.72 -24.16
C ARG A 166 -0.18 5.03 -24.59
N ARG A 167 -0.97 5.55 -23.68
CA ARG A 167 -2.36 5.88 -23.94
C ARG A 167 -2.81 7.08 -23.12
N LEU A 168 -3.67 7.91 -23.70
CA LEU A 168 -4.38 8.95 -22.94
C LEU A 168 -5.56 8.30 -22.21
N VAL A 169 -5.62 8.52 -20.89
CA VAL A 169 -6.66 7.99 -20.01
C VAL A 169 -7.33 9.17 -19.31
N SER A 170 -8.65 9.13 -19.24
CA SER A 170 -9.44 10.16 -18.55
C SER A 170 -9.20 10.14 -17.06
N VAL A 171 -9.19 11.33 -16.45
CA VAL A 171 -9.02 11.50 -15.02
C VAL A 171 -10.34 11.93 -14.40
N ARG A 172 -10.69 11.30 -13.28
CA ARG A 172 -11.86 11.65 -12.46
C ARG A 172 -11.42 12.05 -11.06
N ALA A 173 -12.01 13.15 -10.57
CA ALA A 173 -11.81 13.57 -9.19
C ALA A 173 -12.47 12.59 -8.22
N ASP A 174 -11.76 12.21 -7.17
CA ASP A 174 -12.32 11.49 -6.02
C ASP A 174 -12.65 12.51 -4.91
N LEU A 175 -13.95 12.79 -4.75
CA LEU A 175 -14.45 13.74 -3.76
C LEU A 175 -14.98 12.96 -2.56
N ALA A 176 -14.38 13.15 -1.40
CA ALA A 176 -14.67 12.43 -0.18
C ALA A 176 -15.35 13.32 0.88
N GLY A 177 -16.33 12.75 1.58
CA GLY A 177 -17.04 13.45 2.65
C GLY A 177 -18.20 14.32 2.14
N MET A 178 -18.98 14.83 3.08
CA MET A 178 -20.11 15.73 2.80
C MET A 178 -19.70 17.18 3.03
N PRO A 179 -20.06 18.11 2.13
CA PRO A 179 -19.92 19.54 2.37
C PRO A 179 -20.66 20.02 3.63
N ALA A 180 -20.45 21.26 4.00
CA ALA A 180 -21.19 21.90 5.09
C ALA A 180 -22.70 21.81 4.86
N LEU A 181 -23.45 21.79 5.95
CA LEU A 181 -24.91 21.72 5.89
C LEU A 181 -25.49 22.84 4.99
N GLY A 182 -26.27 22.43 3.99
CA GLY A 182 -26.88 23.33 3.04
C GLY A 182 -26.04 23.66 1.82
N TYR A 183 -24.97 22.91 1.60
CA TYR A 183 -24.13 23.00 0.40
C TYR A 183 -24.07 21.66 -0.31
N THR A 184 -23.89 21.69 -1.62
CA THR A 184 -23.72 20.51 -2.46
C THR A 184 -22.69 20.80 -3.55
N VAL A 185 -22.02 19.74 -4.02
CA VAL A 185 -21.18 19.85 -5.19
C VAL A 185 -22.07 19.83 -6.42
N THR A 186 -22.02 20.88 -7.22
CA THR A 186 -22.77 20.99 -8.48
C THR A 186 -21.93 20.61 -9.67
N GLU A 187 -20.63 20.87 -9.62
CA GLU A 187 -19.70 20.56 -10.71
C GLU A 187 -18.33 20.20 -10.16
N SER A 188 -17.65 19.27 -10.84
CA SER A 188 -16.23 19.00 -10.61
C SER A 188 -15.48 19.00 -11.93
N HIS A 189 -14.41 19.77 -12.01
CA HIS A 189 -13.58 19.89 -13.20
C HIS A 189 -12.14 19.50 -12.90
N VAL A 190 -11.54 18.71 -13.81
CA VAL A 190 -10.16 18.24 -13.68
C VAL A 190 -9.34 18.76 -14.85
N THR A 191 -8.20 19.38 -14.57
CA THR A 191 -7.31 19.93 -15.58
C THR A 191 -5.87 19.43 -15.36
N PRO A 192 -5.27 18.71 -16.33
CA PRO A 192 -5.87 18.21 -17.57
C PRO A 192 -6.88 17.09 -17.30
N GLY A 193 -7.93 17.00 -18.11
CA GLY A 193 -8.95 15.95 -18.02
C GLY A 193 -8.49 14.57 -18.51
N GLN A 194 -7.32 14.50 -19.14
CA GLN A 194 -6.67 13.28 -19.59
C GLN A 194 -5.17 13.36 -19.30
N VAL A 195 -4.57 12.21 -18.96
CA VAL A 195 -3.13 12.08 -18.71
C VAL A 195 -2.55 10.96 -19.56
N GLU A 196 -1.28 11.12 -19.96
CA GLU A 196 -0.57 10.05 -20.66
C GLU A 196 -0.16 8.98 -19.66
N VAL A 197 -0.59 7.77 -19.92
CA VAL A 197 -0.26 6.56 -19.15
C VAL A 197 0.67 5.72 -19.97
N SER A 198 1.85 5.41 -19.45
CA SER A 198 2.80 4.49 -20.05
C SER A 198 3.10 3.31 -19.14
N GLY A 199 3.10 2.10 -19.71
CA GLY A 199 3.32 0.88 -18.94
C GLY A 199 3.10 -0.39 -19.75
N PRO A 200 3.10 -1.57 -19.08
CA PRO A 200 2.82 -2.84 -19.72
C PRO A 200 1.43 -2.85 -20.36
N ALA A 201 1.33 -3.41 -21.57
CA ALA A 201 0.06 -3.48 -22.31
C ALA A 201 -1.06 -4.09 -21.48
N SER A 202 -0.80 -5.18 -20.74
CA SER A 202 -1.78 -5.86 -19.88
C SER A 202 -2.35 -4.97 -18.78
N LYS A 203 -1.62 -3.93 -18.35
CA LYS A 203 -2.07 -3.01 -17.30
C LYS A 203 -2.74 -1.77 -17.87
N VAL A 204 -2.19 -1.24 -18.98
CA VAL A 204 -2.68 0.01 -19.58
C VAL A 204 -3.97 -0.22 -20.37
N ASP A 205 -4.11 -1.38 -21.04
CA ASP A 205 -5.30 -1.69 -21.85
C ASP A 205 -6.56 -1.86 -20.98
N ASP A 206 -6.41 -2.36 -19.76
CA ASP A 206 -7.50 -2.53 -18.81
C ASP A 206 -7.92 -1.23 -18.11
N LEU A 207 -7.10 -0.16 -18.18
CA LEU A 207 -7.39 1.12 -17.55
C LEU A 207 -8.45 1.89 -18.33
N LYS A 208 -9.59 2.11 -17.71
CA LYS A 208 -10.67 2.94 -18.25
C LYS A 208 -10.56 4.40 -17.83
N GLU A 209 -10.26 4.61 -16.55
CA GLU A 209 -10.10 5.92 -15.93
C GLU A 209 -9.09 5.83 -14.78
N ILE A 210 -8.53 6.98 -14.42
CA ILE A 210 -7.66 7.15 -13.25
C ILE A 210 -8.35 8.13 -12.31
N THR A 211 -8.32 7.85 -11.02
CA THR A 211 -8.85 8.76 -10.00
C THR A 211 -7.73 9.57 -9.37
N THR A 212 -8.07 10.73 -8.85
CA THR A 212 -7.16 11.50 -7.98
C THR A 212 -7.06 10.86 -6.59
N GLU A 213 -6.11 11.26 -5.78
CA GLU A 213 -6.23 11.06 -4.34
C GLU A 213 -7.49 11.75 -3.82
N PRO A 214 -8.11 11.23 -2.73
CA PRO A 214 -9.37 11.75 -2.23
C PRO A 214 -9.24 13.18 -1.71
N ILE A 215 -10.16 14.05 -2.18
CA ILE A 215 -10.27 15.44 -1.75
C ILE A 215 -11.34 15.52 -0.68
N ASP A 216 -10.96 15.88 0.53
CA ASP A 216 -11.90 16.00 1.65
C ASP A 216 -12.74 17.29 1.51
N LEU A 217 -14.06 17.11 1.40
CA LEU A 217 -15.05 18.18 1.31
C LEU A 217 -15.73 18.48 2.64
N ARG A 218 -15.43 17.75 3.71
CA ARG A 218 -16.13 17.89 4.99
C ARG A 218 -16.06 19.30 5.53
N GLY A 219 -17.23 19.87 5.78
CA GLY A 219 -17.38 21.20 6.37
C GLY A 219 -17.05 22.37 5.43
N LEU A 220 -16.77 22.10 4.16
CA LEU A 220 -16.51 23.16 3.18
C LEU A 220 -17.82 23.77 2.67
N SER A 221 -17.80 25.09 2.48
CA SER A 221 -18.93 25.89 1.98
C SER A 221 -18.59 26.74 0.75
N GLU A 222 -17.36 26.65 0.28
CA GLU A 222 -16.84 27.43 -0.84
C GLU A 222 -16.22 26.52 -1.88
N THR A 223 -16.18 26.98 -3.14
CA THR A 223 -15.50 26.31 -4.24
C THR A 223 -14.03 26.02 -3.88
N VAL A 224 -13.61 24.78 -4.12
CA VAL A 224 -12.26 24.30 -3.82
C VAL A 224 -11.50 24.13 -5.12
N GLU A 225 -10.30 24.70 -5.17
CA GLU A 225 -9.32 24.45 -6.23
C GLU A 225 -8.03 23.93 -5.61
N ARG A 226 -7.58 22.73 -6.02
CA ARG A 226 -6.37 22.10 -5.48
C ARG A 226 -5.62 21.37 -6.57
N ASP A 227 -4.30 21.40 -6.47
CA ASP A 227 -3.41 20.48 -7.19
C ASP A 227 -3.30 19.18 -6.39
N VAL A 228 -3.69 18.06 -6.99
CA VAL A 228 -3.85 16.76 -6.32
C VAL A 228 -3.11 15.69 -7.12
N PRO A 229 -2.33 14.82 -6.46
CA PRO A 229 -1.70 13.69 -7.13
C PRO A 229 -2.74 12.69 -7.60
N LEU A 230 -2.38 11.92 -8.62
CA LEU A 230 -3.19 10.82 -9.11
C LEU A 230 -3.02 9.59 -8.22
N ALA A 231 -4.14 8.95 -7.86
CA ALA A 231 -4.15 7.75 -7.05
C ALA A 231 -3.71 6.55 -7.91
N TRP A 232 -2.43 6.21 -7.83
CA TRP A 232 -1.88 5.05 -8.51
C TRP A 232 -0.91 4.28 -7.62
N ALA A 233 -1.21 3.01 -7.34
CA ALA A 233 -0.43 2.13 -6.47
C ALA A 233 0.46 1.12 -7.22
N GLY A 234 0.76 1.32 -8.50
CA GLY A 234 1.40 0.28 -9.32
C GLY A 234 2.79 0.61 -9.86
N GLY A 235 3.79 -0.24 -9.56
CA GLY A 235 5.20 -0.02 -9.85
C GLY A 235 5.67 -0.10 -11.31
N PHE A 236 4.78 -0.37 -12.29
CA PHE A 236 5.16 -0.48 -13.71
C PHE A 236 4.49 0.56 -14.60
N ILE A 237 3.67 1.44 -14.03
CA ILE A 237 2.97 2.50 -14.77
C ILE A 237 3.56 3.84 -14.40
N THR A 238 3.78 4.65 -15.43
CA THR A 238 4.18 6.05 -15.30
C THR A 238 3.06 6.93 -15.82
N LEU A 239 2.71 7.96 -15.06
CA LEU A 239 1.69 8.95 -15.37
C LEU A 239 2.36 10.29 -15.69
N VAL A 240 1.91 10.95 -16.75
CA VAL A 240 2.41 12.29 -17.13
C VAL A 240 1.24 13.18 -17.56
N PRO A 241 0.96 14.25 -16.81
CA PRO A 241 1.52 14.59 -15.50
C PRO A 241 1.03 13.64 -14.39
N ASP A 242 1.72 13.60 -13.26
CA ASP A 242 1.35 12.81 -12.08
C ASP A 242 0.45 13.58 -11.10
N HIS A 243 0.28 14.89 -11.30
CA HIS A 243 -0.63 15.78 -10.57
C HIS A 243 -1.60 16.44 -11.52
N VAL A 244 -2.79 16.69 -11.04
CA VAL A 244 -3.86 17.40 -11.78
C VAL A 244 -4.48 18.44 -10.88
N ARG A 245 -4.98 19.51 -11.50
CA ARG A 245 -5.76 20.53 -10.81
C ARG A 245 -7.23 20.14 -10.81
N VAL A 246 -7.83 20.07 -9.63
CA VAL A 246 -9.24 19.77 -9.44
C VAL A 246 -9.94 21.01 -8.90
N MET A 247 -11.00 21.41 -9.57
CA MET A 247 -11.93 22.44 -9.11
C MET A 247 -13.28 21.78 -8.82
N ALA A 248 -13.73 21.88 -7.57
CA ALA A 248 -15.06 21.43 -7.15
C ALA A 248 -15.89 22.64 -6.75
N THR A 249 -16.96 22.89 -7.51
CA THR A 249 -17.87 24.01 -7.27
C THR A 249 -18.92 23.59 -6.25
N LEU A 250 -19.00 24.33 -5.15
CA LEU A 250 -19.99 24.13 -4.11
C LEU A 250 -21.02 25.26 -4.17
N GLU A 251 -22.30 24.88 -4.19
CA GLU A 251 -23.43 25.83 -4.20
C GLU A 251 -24.36 25.56 -3.03
N GLU A 252 -25.06 26.63 -2.63
CA GLU A 252 -26.12 26.53 -1.62
C GLU A 252 -27.31 25.72 -2.13
N VAL A 253 -27.75 24.78 -1.33
CA VAL A 253 -28.95 24.00 -1.58
C VAL A 253 -30.16 24.84 -1.20
N ILE A 254 -30.99 25.17 -2.19
CA ILE A 254 -32.27 25.89 -1.99
C ILE A 254 -33.37 24.86 -1.84
N VAL A 255 -34.06 24.92 -0.72
CA VAL A 255 -35.20 24.03 -0.42
C VAL A 255 -36.48 24.82 -0.10
N SER A 256 -37.61 24.15 -0.24
CA SER A 256 -38.90 24.66 0.24
C SER A 256 -39.32 23.87 1.47
N ARG A 257 -39.73 24.57 2.53
CA ARG A 257 -40.20 23.96 3.78
C ARG A 257 -41.56 24.55 4.18
N GLU A 258 -42.47 23.65 4.50
CA GLU A 258 -43.77 24.02 5.05
C GLU A 258 -43.70 24.14 6.58
N PHE A 259 -44.14 25.26 7.12
CA PHE A 259 -44.30 25.54 8.54
C PHE A 259 -45.78 25.58 8.88
N LYS A 260 -46.24 24.62 9.65
CA LYS A 260 -47.65 24.48 10.01
C LYS A 260 -47.99 25.24 11.27
N GLY A 261 -49.18 25.84 11.27
CA GLY A 261 -49.75 26.43 12.46
C GLY A 261 -49.05 27.67 12.96
N VAL A 262 -48.48 28.49 12.07
CA VAL A 262 -47.86 29.78 12.44
C VAL A 262 -48.91 30.75 12.91
N GLU A 263 -48.67 31.38 14.08
CA GLU A 263 -49.60 32.35 14.66
C GLU A 263 -49.64 33.66 13.86
N VAL A 264 -50.84 34.22 13.71
CA VAL A 264 -51.07 35.46 12.98
C VAL A 264 -51.32 36.57 13.95
N HIS A 265 -50.59 37.67 13.81
CA HIS A 265 -50.71 38.84 14.67
C HIS A 265 -51.32 40.04 13.92
N PRO A 266 -52.05 40.93 14.59
CA PRO A 266 -52.49 42.17 13.96
C PRO A 266 -51.27 43.06 13.69
N LEU A 267 -51.28 43.76 12.54
CA LEU A 267 -50.18 44.70 12.21
C LEU A 267 -50.22 45.94 13.14
N HIS A 268 -51.42 46.28 13.73
CA HIS A 268 -51.64 47.38 14.66
C HIS A 268 -52.36 46.86 15.87
N ASP A 269 -51.82 47.11 17.07
CA ASP A 269 -52.33 46.58 18.35
C ASP A 269 -53.65 47.27 18.84
N ASP A 270 -54.05 48.34 18.18
CA ASP A 270 -55.26 49.18 18.55
C ASP A 270 -56.54 48.52 18.10
N VAL A 271 -56.53 47.48 17.31
CA VAL A 271 -57.73 46.84 16.78
C VAL A 271 -58.04 45.54 17.55
N ARG A 272 -59.13 45.53 18.31
CA ARG A 272 -59.62 44.28 18.91
C ARG A 272 -60.34 43.48 17.83
N ALA A 273 -59.63 42.56 17.21
CA ALA A 273 -60.11 41.66 16.18
C ALA A 273 -59.96 40.20 16.57
N GLN A 274 -61.00 39.39 16.37
CA GLN A 274 -60.90 37.92 16.41
C GLN A 274 -60.68 37.42 15.00
N ILE A 275 -59.74 36.56 14.83
CA ILE A 275 -59.36 35.97 13.55
C ILE A 275 -59.67 34.46 13.53
N THR A 276 -60.15 33.97 12.39
CA THR A 276 -60.46 32.56 12.18
C THR A 276 -60.00 32.17 10.78
N PRO A 277 -59.05 31.20 10.66
CA PRO A 277 -58.29 30.57 11.74
C PRO A 277 -57.24 31.52 12.33
N ALA A 278 -56.82 31.29 13.57
CA ALA A 278 -55.75 32.04 14.25
C ALA A 278 -54.32 31.61 13.81
N ARG A 279 -54.25 30.55 13.05
CA ARG A 279 -52.99 29.98 12.57
C ARG A 279 -53.06 29.70 11.08
N VAL A 280 -51.93 29.88 10.40
CA VAL A 280 -51.79 29.64 8.96
C VAL A 280 -50.56 28.74 8.69
N ASP A 281 -50.64 27.99 7.63
CA ASP A 281 -49.50 27.21 7.14
C ASP A 281 -48.77 28.04 6.10
N VAL A 282 -47.47 28.19 6.26
CA VAL A 282 -46.64 29.03 5.40
C VAL A 282 -45.52 28.18 4.79
N THR A 283 -45.39 28.18 3.46
CA THR A 283 -44.30 27.56 2.74
C THR A 283 -43.25 28.62 2.43
N VAL A 284 -42.05 28.35 2.91
CA VAL A 284 -40.89 29.23 2.72
C VAL A 284 -39.86 28.52 1.89
N ARG A 285 -39.34 29.22 0.87
CA ARG A 285 -38.20 28.80 0.04
C ARG A 285 -36.95 29.57 0.42
N GLY A 286 -35.82 28.89 0.52
CA GLY A 286 -34.54 29.52 0.84
C GLY A 286 -33.42 28.54 1.08
N PRO A 287 -32.24 29.04 1.44
CA PRO A 287 -31.10 28.20 1.75
C PRO A 287 -31.39 27.19 2.86
N GLN A 288 -31.08 25.92 2.60
CA GLN A 288 -31.31 24.82 3.55
C GLN A 288 -30.70 25.09 4.92
N ARG A 289 -29.48 25.67 4.97
CA ARG A 289 -28.80 26.02 6.22
C ARG A 289 -29.61 26.98 7.10
N LEU A 290 -30.33 27.94 6.49
CA LEU A 290 -31.17 28.90 7.21
C LEU A 290 -32.49 28.25 7.61
N LEU A 291 -33.10 27.46 6.72
CA LEU A 291 -34.40 26.83 6.98
C LEU A 291 -34.30 25.64 7.96
N HIS A 292 -33.12 25.06 8.18
CA HIS A 292 -32.95 23.91 9.07
C HIS A 292 -33.41 24.21 10.51
N ASN A 293 -32.98 25.35 11.06
CA ASN A 293 -33.30 25.78 12.41
C ASN A 293 -34.22 27.03 12.45
N PHE A 294 -34.84 27.36 11.30
CA PHE A 294 -35.67 28.55 11.20
C PHE A 294 -36.91 28.44 12.09
N ARG A 295 -37.18 29.50 12.83
CA ARG A 295 -38.43 29.73 13.54
C ARG A 295 -38.96 31.08 13.11
N PHE A 296 -40.30 31.15 12.94
CA PHE A 296 -40.90 32.41 12.63
C PHE A 296 -40.69 33.38 13.76
N PRO A 297 -40.20 34.60 13.50
CA PRO A 297 -40.20 35.69 14.48
C PRO A 297 -41.62 36.07 14.85
N ASP A 298 -41.82 36.49 16.09
CA ASP A 298 -43.10 37.04 16.52
C ASP A 298 -43.47 38.22 15.63
N GLY A 299 -44.72 38.24 15.10
CA GLY A 299 -45.17 39.26 14.21
C GLY A 299 -44.71 39.18 12.74
N ALA A 300 -44.00 38.07 12.34
CA ALA A 300 -43.64 37.86 10.93
C ALA A 300 -44.87 37.61 10.04
N VAL A 301 -45.92 37.04 10.60
CA VAL A 301 -47.16 36.77 9.91
C VAL A 301 -48.22 37.73 10.47
N THR A 302 -48.72 38.65 9.63
CA THR A 302 -49.60 39.72 10.05
C THR A 302 -50.82 39.84 9.14
N PHE A 303 -51.86 40.45 9.66
CA PHE A 303 -53.00 40.93 8.90
C PHE A 303 -53.25 42.43 9.20
N ASP A 304 -53.66 43.13 8.19
CA ASP A 304 -53.95 44.56 8.31
C ASP A 304 -55.43 44.77 8.50
N ALA A 305 -55.79 45.19 9.71
CA ALA A 305 -57.20 45.53 10.05
C ALA A 305 -57.43 47.04 10.17
N ALA A 306 -56.47 47.88 9.78
CA ALA A 306 -56.59 49.33 9.87
C ALA A 306 -57.69 49.84 8.98
N GLY A 307 -58.61 50.67 9.54
CA GLY A 307 -59.70 51.31 8.80
C GLY A 307 -60.93 50.43 8.50
N LEU A 308 -60.96 49.18 9.03
CA LEU A 308 -62.07 48.26 8.87
C LEU A 308 -63.23 48.71 9.82
N ALA A 309 -64.46 48.76 9.29
CA ALA A 309 -65.68 49.00 10.08
C ALA A 309 -65.95 47.78 11.00
N PRO A 310 -66.70 47.97 12.12
CA PRO A 310 -67.13 46.83 12.93
C PRO A 310 -67.88 45.78 12.08
N GLY A 311 -67.55 44.54 12.15
CA GLY A 311 -68.18 43.47 11.36
C GLY A 311 -67.22 42.40 10.91
N GLN A 312 -67.70 41.50 10.03
CA GLN A 312 -66.88 40.44 9.42
C GLN A 312 -66.25 40.92 8.13
N HIS A 313 -64.90 40.73 8.05
CA HIS A 313 -64.09 41.07 6.88
C HIS A 313 -63.25 39.94 6.46
N ARG A 314 -62.84 39.89 5.18
CA ARG A 314 -61.83 38.98 4.65
C ARG A 314 -60.55 39.75 4.38
N VAL A 315 -59.48 39.39 5.09
CA VAL A 315 -58.23 40.15 5.02
C VAL A 315 -57.09 39.20 4.56
N PRO A 316 -56.24 39.61 3.59
CA PRO A 316 -55.16 38.81 3.15
C PRO A 316 -54.09 38.72 4.24
N VAL A 317 -53.47 37.56 4.34
CA VAL A 317 -52.29 37.32 5.21
C VAL A 317 -51.05 37.93 4.58
N ARG A 318 -50.33 38.75 5.32
CA ARG A 318 -49.02 39.27 4.95
C ARG A 318 -47.94 38.53 5.73
N VAL A 319 -46.90 38.06 5.03
CA VAL A 319 -45.73 37.39 5.65
C VAL A 319 -44.50 38.19 5.27
N SER A 320 -43.79 38.66 6.26
CA SER A 320 -42.56 39.43 6.09
C SER A 320 -41.38 38.61 6.62
N LEU A 321 -40.47 38.20 5.72
CA LEU A 321 -39.26 37.45 6.07
C LEU A 321 -38.04 38.22 5.59
N PRO A 322 -36.91 38.10 6.30
CA PRO A 322 -35.66 38.71 5.83
C PRO A 322 -35.10 37.93 4.62
N PRO A 323 -34.50 38.63 3.64
CA PRO A 323 -33.79 37.99 2.57
C PRO A 323 -32.69 37.07 3.14
N PRO A 324 -32.37 35.94 2.51
CA PRO A 324 -32.81 35.43 1.21
C PRO A 324 -34.02 34.47 1.28
N LEU A 325 -34.86 34.56 2.34
CA LEU A 325 -36.06 33.72 2.47
C LEU A 325 -37.23 34.30 1.68
N GLU A 326 -37.90 33.44 0.91
CA GLU A 326 -39.04 33.79 0.09
C GLU A 326 -40.28 32.99 0.50
N VAL A 327 -41.43 33.65 0.58
CA VAL A 327 -42.72 32.98 0.83
C VAL A 327 -43.31 32.53 -0.51
N THR A 328 -43.44 31.20 -0.67
CA THR A 328 -43.96 30.59 -1.91
C THR A 328 -45.40 30.12 -1.76
N GLY A 329 -45.89 29.97 -0.53
CA GLY A 329 -47.28 29.55 -0.29
C GLY A 329 -47.77 29.95 1.10
N ARG A 330 -49.07 30.14 1.24
CA ARG A 330 -49.76 30.38 2.50
C ARG A 330 -51.17 29.80 2.45
N GLN A 331 -51.57 29.12 3.48
CA GLN A 331 -52.91 28.51 3.58
C GLN A 331 -53.48 28.71 4.99
N PRO A 332 -54.68 29.37 5.09
CA PRO A 332 -55.43 30.07 4.02
C PRO A 332 -54.74 31.39 3.62
N GLU A 333 -54.96 31.84 2.38
CA GLU A 333 -54.47 33.14 1.89
C GLU A 333 -55.25 34.34 2.50
N VAL A 334 -56.47 34.09 2.92
CA VAL A 334 -57.40 35.11 3.42
C VAL A 334 -57.97 34.60 4.74
N LEU A 335 -57.97 35.47 5.74
CA LEU A 335 -58.58 35.24 7.05
C LEU A 335 -59.95 35.92 7.19
N ALA A 336 -60.83 35.23 7.91
CA ALA A 336 -62.03 35.88 8.39
C ALA A 336 -61.73 36.67 9.67
N VAL A 337 -61.87 37.97 9.64
CA VAL A 337 -61.55 38.87 10.74
C VAL A 337 -62.85 39.49 11.23
N GLN A 338 -63.17 39.32 12.49
CA GLN A 338 -64.30 39.97 13.15
C GLN A 338 -63.78 41.13 13.99
N VAL A 339 -64.09 42.35 13.55
CA VAL A 339 -63.71 43.59 14.24
C VAL A 339 -64.80 43.93 15.25
N ALA A 340 -64.38 44.04 16.53
CA ALA A 340 -65.33 44.48 17.58
C ALA A 340 -65.63 45.96 17.48
N PRO A 341 -66.84 46.37 17.84
CA PRO A 341 -67.19 47.81 17.87
C PRO A 341 -66.30 48.53 18.92
N LYS A 342 -65.79 49.72 18.56
CA LYS A 342 -65.08 50.60 19.49
C LYS A 342 -65.99 50.89 20.68
N GLY A 343 -65.69 50.27 21.83
CA GLY A 343 -66.45 50.56 23.05
C GLY A 343 -66.32 52.06 23.39
N THR A 344 -67.42 52.77 23.30
CA THR A 344 -67.51 54.11 23.87
C THR A 344 -67.26 54.01 25.36
N ARG A 345 -66.17 54.62 25.85
CA ARG A 345 -65.94 54.89 27.26
C ARG A 345 -66.78 56.03 27.69
#